data_dde42ddfc286f666c4e6a973337c7b8a
#
_entry.id   dde42ddfc286f666c4e6a973337c7b8a
#
_cell.length_a   1.000
_cell.length_b   1.000
_cell.length_c   1.000
_cell.angle_alpha   90.00
_cell.angle_beta   90.00
_cell.angle_gamma   90.00
#
_symmetry.space_group_name_H-M   'P 1'
#
loop_
_entity.id
_entity.type
_entity.pdbx_description
1 polymer ?
#
loop_
_entity_poly.entity_id
_entity_poly.type
_entity_poly.pdbx_seq_one_letter_code
_entity_poly.pdbx_strand_id
1 'polypeptide(L)'
;MKIIRVYINKKITNGFIELDQSQTHYIKNVMRLNIGDNFNIFNENDGEWFVELLELNKKISKVKTLKEIGFKDKPSDIWVLFAPVKKLRVDFIAQKITELGARVIWPVITERTQYKSIKESKILSNAIEAAEQCGLTFIPKVNKIENLEYILDNWDHHDSERTLIFCDEKCVNNPKKQLESIKKINKSNKWAILIGPEGGFSDKEREKINSIKNLSIISLGPRILRSDTAIVSSLSLLHSIMGDWV
;
A
#
# COMPACT_ATOMS: atom_id res chain seq x y z
N MET A 1 -6.54 -24.54 -9.58
CA MET A 1 -7.53 -23.93 -8.66
C MET A 1 -6.80 -22.84 -7.89
N LYS A 2 -7.32 -21.60 -7.79
CA LYS A 2 -6.65 -20.52 -7.04
C LYS A 2 -6.78 -20.84 -5.54
N ILE A 3 -5.65 -20.87 -4.83
CA ILE A 3 -5.65 -21.13 -3.38
C ILE A 3 -6.27 -19.92 -2.67
N ILE A 4 -7.23 -20.16 -1.79
CA ILE A 4 -7.84 -19.13 -0.96
C ILE A 4 -6.82 -18.72 0.11
N ARG A 5 -6.65 -17.43 0.30
CA ARG A 5 -5.74 -16.85 1.28
C ARG A 5 -6.50 -15.91 2.21
N VAL A 6 -6.23 -15.97 3.49
CA VAL A 6 -6.91 -15.16 4.52
C VAL A 6 -5.85 -14.50 5.40
N TYR A 7 -5.90 -13.17 5.47
CA TYR A 7 -5.06 -12.42 6.39
C TYR A 7 -5.54 -12.58 7.84
N ILE A 8 -4.59 -12.80 8.74
CA ILE A 8 -4.89 -12.84 10.18
C ILE A 8 -3.97 -11.92 10.97
N ASN A 9 -4.56 -11.07 11.80
CA ASN A 9 -3.81 -10.17 12.68
C ASN A 9 -3.52 -10.81 14.04
N LYS A 10 -3.04 -12.05 14.01
CA LYS A 10 -2.67 -12.83 15.20
C LYS A 10 -1.43 -13.63 14.87
N LYS A 11 -0.70 -14.02 15.92
CA LYS A 11 0.44 -14.92 15.76
C LYS A 11 0.01 -16.27 15.19
N ILE A 12 0.67 -16.74 14.15
CA ILE A 12 0.49 -18.07 13.60
C ILE A 12 1.48 -18.98 14.28
N THR A 13 0.97 -20.03 14.90
CA THR A 13 1.78 -21.08 15.54
C THR A 13 1.33 -22.45 15.08
N ASN A 14 2.18 -23.42 15.22
CA ASN A 14 1.78 -24.81 14.96
C ASN A 14 0.67 -25.22 15.95
N GLY A 15 -0.40 -25.80 15.42
CA GLY A 15 -1.56 -26.22 16.21
C GLY A 15 -2.87 -25.63 15.76
N PHE A 16 -3.67 -25.12 16.70
CA PHE A 16 -5.01 -24.60 16.43
C PHE A 16 -5.03 -23.08 16.48
N ILE A 17 -5.75 -22.48 15.53
CA ILE A 17 -5.93 -21.02 15.46
C ILE A 17 -7.42 -20.73 15.31
N GLU A 18 -7.89 -19.76 16.08
CA GLU A 18 -9.25 -19.23 15.96
C GLU A 18 -9.27 -18.03 15.02
N LEU A 19 -10.17 -18.08 14.06
CA LEU A 19 -10.49 -16.97 13.16
C LEU A 19 -11.59 -16.11 13.78
N ASP A 20 -11.47 -14.80 13.64
CA ASP A 20 -12.47 -13.84 14.12
C ASP A 20 -13.75 -13.83 13.27
N GLN A 21 -14.70 -12.98 13.66
CA GLN A 21 -16.01 -12.91 13.01
C GLN A 21 -15.91 -12.47 11.54
N SER A 22 -14.99 -11.55 11.20
CA SER A 22 -14.85 -11.05 9.83
C SER A 22 -14.20 -12.10 8.92
N GLN A 23 -13.19 -12.77 9.41
CA GLN A 23 -12.51 -13.89 8.73
C GLN A 23 -13.47 -15.08 8.57
N THR A 24 -14.23 -15.42 9.64
CA THR A 24 -15.26 -16.47 9.60
C THR A 24 -16.33 -16.15 8.56
N HIS A 25 -16.82 -14.89 8.53
CA HIS A 25 -17.77 -14.46 7.51
C HIS A 25 -17.21 -14.61 6.10
N TYR A 26 -15.97 -14.22 5.90
CA TYR A 26 -15.29 -14.29 4.59
C TYR A 26 -15.18 -15.74 4.09
N ILE A 27 -14.62 -16.65 4.89
CA ILE A 27 -14.44 -18.05 4.48
C ILE A 27 -15.79 -18.76 4.27
N LYS A 28 -16.81 -18.46 5.10
CA LYS A 28 -18.10 -19.11 5.04
C LYS A 28 -19.00 -18.58 3.92
N ASN A 29 -19.17 -17.25 3.86
CA ASN A 29 -20.20 -16.63 3.03
C ASN A 29 -19.68 -16.16 1.68
N VAL A 30 -18.40 -15.78 1.59
CA VAL A 30 -17.77 -15.32 0.34
C VAL A 30 -17.09 -16.48 -0.35
N MET A 31 -16.20 -17.18 0.35
CA MET A 31 -15.43 -18.30 -0.21
C MET A 31 -16.19 -19.64 -0.17
N ARG A 32 -17.24 -19.75 0.66
CA ARG A 32 -18.14 -20.91 0.78
C ARG A 32 -17.39 -22.20 1.13
N LEU A 33 -16.42 -22.09 2.03
CA LEU A 33 -15.68 -23.24 2.53
C LEU A 33 -16.53 -24.08 3.50
N ASN A 34 -16.24 -25.38 3.52
CA ASN A 34 -16.84 -26.37 4.40
C ASN A 34 -15.79 -26.91 5.38
N ILE A 35 -16.22 -27.54 6.45
CA ILE A 35 -15.34 -28.27 7.37
C ILE A 35 -14.59 -29.35 6.57
N GLY A 36 -13.26 -29.43 6.78
CA GLY A 36 -12.35 -30.30 6.05
C GLY A 36 -11.69 -29.63 4.83
N ASP A 37 -12.17 -28.45 4.38
CA ASP A 37 -11.53 -27.73 3.31
C ASP A 37 -10.19 -27.10 3.77
N ASN A 38 -9.26 -27.03 2.82
CA ASN A 38 -7.94 -26.46 3.05
C ASN A 38 -7.80 -25.09 2.36
N PHE A 39 -7.07 -24.20 3.03
CA PHE A 39 -6.74 -22.86 2.51
C PHE A 39 -5.47 -22.32 3.19
N ASN A 40 -5.06 -21.11 2.84
CA ASN A 40 -3.89 -20.49 3.44
C ASN A 40 -4.30 -19.36 4.38
N ILE A 41 -3.59 -19.24 5.48
CA ILE A 41 -3.61 -18.07 6.34
C ILE A 41 -2.23 -17.41 6.33
N PHE A 42 -2.16 -16.10 6.52
CA PHE A 42 -0.87 -15.41 6.49
C PHE A 42 -0.85 -14.14 7.34
N ASN A 43 0.35 -13.76 7.74
CA ASN A 43 0.69 -12.41 8.22
C ASN A 43 2.18 -12.11 7.96
N GLU A 44 2.57 -10.87 8.19
CA GLU A 44 3.94 -10.40 7.93
C GLU A 44 5.00 -11.05 8.83
N ASN A 45 4.63 -11.41 10.07
CA ASN A 45 5.58 -11.90 11.07
C ASN A 45 5.85 -13.40 10.97
N ASP A 46 4.83 -14.15 10.62
CA ASP A 46 4.85 -15.62 10.69
C ASP A 46 4.80 -16.27 9.28
N GLY A 47 4.69 -15.45 8.21
CA GLY A 47 4.61 -15.95 6.83
C GLY A 47 3.24 -16.52 6.50
N GLU A 48 3.21 -17.43 5.53
CA GLU A 48 2.00 -18.08 5.01
C GLU A 48 1.96 -19.54 5.41
N TRP A 49 0.80 -20.01 5.85
CA TRP A 49 0.58 -21.35 6.37
C TRP A 49 -0.60 -22.02 5.69
N PHE A 50 -0.46 -23.26 5.34
CA PHE A 50 -1.52 -24.13 4.88
C PHE A 50 -2.29 -24.70 6.08
N VAL A 51 -3.62 -24.57 6.06
CA VAL A 51 -4.48 -24.94 7.18
C VAL A 51 -5.69 -25.74 6.73
N GLU A 52 -6.26 -26.52 7.65
CA GLU A 52 -7.53 -27.23 7.50
C GLU A 52 -8.61 -26.59 8.37
N LEU A 53 -9.80 -26.39 7.80
CA LEU A 53 -10.95 -25.88 8.54
C LEU A 53 -11.61 -26.97 9.38
N LEU A 54 -11.52 -26.88 10.70
CA LEU A 54 -12.05 -27.88 11.62
C LEU A 54 -13.43 -27.53 12.14
N GLU A 55 -13.69 -26.25 12.43
CA GLU A 55 -14.95 -25.77 12.99
C GLU A 55 -15.42 -24.51 12.27
N LEU A 56 -16.70 -24.46 11.94
CA LEU A 56 -17.31 -23.34 11.21
C LEU A 56 -18.60 -22.89 11.90
N ASN A 57 -18.48 -22.04 12.90
CA ASN A 57 -19.59 -21.48 13.64
C ASN A 57 -20.10 -20.17 13.03
N LYS A 58 -21.05 -19.48 13.68
CA LYS A 58 -21.59 -18.20 13.18
C LYS A 58 -20.61 -17.03 13.34
N LYS A 59 -19.80 -17.04 14.42
CA LYS A 59 -18.92 -15.92 14.79
C LYS A 59 -17.45 -16.26 14.83
N ILE A 60 -17.12 -17.52 15.04
CA ILE A 60 -15.75 -18.00 15.22
C ILE A 60 -15.59 -19.27 14.42
N SER A 61 -14.47 -19.42 13.73
CA SER A 61 -14.05 -20.66 13.08
C SER A 61 -12.72 -21.08 13.65
N LYS A 62 -12.41 -22.37 13.58
CA LYS A 62 -11.15 -22.93 14.06
C LYS A 62 -10.46 -23.68 12.96
N VAL A 63 -9.19 -23.41 12.79
CA VAL A 63 -8.34 -24.07 11.81
C VAL A 63 -7.18 -24.77 12.51
N LYS A 64 -6.67 -25.80 11.85
CA LYS A 64 -5.44 -26.51 12.23
C LYS A 64 -4.35 -26.19 11.23
N THR A 65 -3.21 -25.72 11.70
CA THR A 65 -2.05 -25.54 10.84
C THR A 65 -1.48 -26.90 10.43
N LEU A 66 -1.19 -27.04 9.16
CA LEU A 66 -0.64 -28.27 8.59
C LEU A 66 0.82 -28.08 8.18
N LYS A 67 1.15 -26.97 7.54
CA LYS A 67 2.48 -26.70 7.00
C LYS A 67 2.71 -25.21 6.77
N GLU A 68 3.88 -24.69 7.11
CA GLU A 68 4.37 -23.40 6.63
C GLU A 68 4.79 -23.53 5.17
N ILE A 69 4.31 -22.64 4.30
CA ILE A 69 4.50 -22.71 2.84
C ILE A 69 5.07 -21.44 2.24
N GLY A 70 4.95 -20.31 2.92
CA GLY A 70 5.29 -19.01 2.37
C GLY A 70 6.58 -18.43 2.90
N PHE A 71 7.22 -17.60 2.08
CA PHE A 71 8.32 -16.74 2.49
C PHE A 71 7.77 -15.45 3.07
N LYS A 72 8.52 -14.86 4.00
CA LYS A 72 8.28 -13.49 4.43
C LYS A 72 8.75 -12.55 3.33
N ASP A 73 7.84 -11.77 2.77
CA ASP A 73 8.18 -10.72 1.84
C ASP A 73 9.05 -9.67 2.53
N LYS A 74 10.02 -9.16 1.80
CA LYS A 74 10.77 -7.96 2.18
C LYS A 74 10.41 -6.84 1.19
N PRO A 75 9.26 -6.20 1.37
CA PRO A 75 8.83 -5.16 0.45
C PRO A 75 9.79 -3.97 0.49
N SER A 76 9.91 -3.29 -0.62
CA SER A 76 10.61 -2.02 -0.71
C SER A 76 9.98 -0.99 0.24
N ASP A 77 10.80 -0.18 0.92
CA ASP A 77 10.29 0.85 1.84
C ASP A 77 9.78 2.06 1.06
N ILE A 78 8.59 1.90 0.47
CA ILE A 78 7.92 2.91 -0.35
C ILE A 78 6.65 3.39 0.36
N TRP A 79 6.55 4.70 0.56
CA TRP A 79 5.33 5.36 1.01
C TRP A 79 4.61 5.99 -0.18
N VAL A 80 3.29 5.95 -0.19
CA VAL A 80 2.49 6.64 -1.20
C VAL A 80 1.61 7.67 -0.51
N LEU A 81 1.95 8.95 -0.73
CA LEU A 81 1.17 10.10 -0.33
C LEU A 81 0.30 10.53 -1.52
N PHE A 82 -1.00 10.55 -1.34
CA PHE A 82 -1.90 10.92 -2.43
C PHE A 82 -3.07 11.76 -1.94
N ALA A 83 -3.45 12.75 -2.74
CA ALA A 83 -4.66 13.51 -2.50
C ALA A 83 -5.88 12.66 -2.87
N PRO A 84 -6.85 12.48 -1.95
CA PRO A 84 -8.03 11.69 -2.22
C PRO A 84 -8.89 12.26 -3.33
N VAL A 85 -9.34 11.38 -4.19
CA VAL A 85 -10.31 11.64 -5.26
C VAL A 85 -11.66 10.99 -4.90
N LYS A 86 -12.63 10.98 -5.80
CA LYS A 86 -13.97 10.38 -5.57
C LYS A 86 -13.86 8.97 -4.98
N LYS A 87 -14.76 8.61 -4.04
CA LYS A 87 -14.75 7.40 -3.21
C LYS A 87 -14.41 6.10 -3.95
N LEU A 88 -15.02 5.83 -5.09
CA LEU A 88 -14.79 4.61 -5.88
C LEU A 88 -13.32 4.46 -6.35
N ARG A 89 -12.62 5.58 -6.56
CA ARG A 89 -11.22 5.56 -6.95
C ARG A 89 -10.28 5.33 -5.78
N VAL A 90 -10.66 5.74 -4.58
CA VAL A 90 -9.86 5.47 -3.37
C VAL A 90 -9.78 3.99 -3.10
N ASP A 91 -10.88 3.24 -3.29
CA ASP A 91 -10.89 1.79 -3.15
C ASP A 91 -9.92 1.13 -4.16
N PHE A 92 -9.97 1.56 -5.42
CA PHE A 92 -9.04 1.11 -6.47
C PHE A 92 -7.58 1.49 -6.15
N ILE A 93 -7.35 2.73 -5.69
CA ILE A 93 -6.01 3.21 -5.31
C ILE A 93 -5.42 2.35 -4.20
N ALA A 94 -6.19 2.06 -3.15
CA ALA A 94 -5.74 1.22 -2.05
C ALA A 94 -5.33 -0.18 -2.52
N GLN A 95 -6.13 -0.79 -3.41
CA GLN A 95 -5.81 -2.07 -4.01
C GLN A 95 -4.51 -2.00 -4.82
N LYS A 96 -4.36 -1.00 -5.71
CA LYS A 96 -3.18 -0.91 -6.58
C LYS A 96 -1.89 -0.55 -5.84
N ILE A 97 -1.96 0.30 -4.82
CA ILE A 97 -0.80 0.57 -3.95
C ILE A 97 -0.34 -0.71 -3.25
N THR A 98 -1.29 -1.53 -2.79
CA THR A 98 -0.99 -2.82 -2.14
C THR A 98 -0.43 -3.82 -3.13
N GLU A 99 -1.09 -4.05 -4.27
CA GLU A 99 -0.63 -4.98 -5.31
C GLU A 99 0.78 -4.64 -5.82
N LEU A 100 1.12 -3.35 -5.85
CA LEU A 100 2.43 -2.85 -6.23
C LEU A 100 3.42 -2.75 -5.07
N GLY A 101 3.13 -3.37 -3.92
CA GLY A 101 4.11 -3.61 -2.88
C GLY A 101 4.54 -2.40 -2.04
N ALA A 102 3.78 -1.30 -2.00
CA ALA A 102 4.11 -0.17 -1.13
C ALA A 102 3.86 -0.50 0.35
N ARG A 103 4.70 0.06 1.24
CA ARG A 103 4.64 -0.17 2.70
C ARG A 103 3.65 0.71 3.42
N VAL A 104 3.41 1.92 2.91
CA VAL A 104 2.54 2.90 3.57
C VAL A 104 1.61 3.54 2.56
N ILE A 105 0.33 3.59 2.90
CA ILE A 105 -0.71 4.35 2.23
C ILE A 105 -1.02 5.57 3.09
N TRP A 106 -0.75 6.77 2.58
CA TRP A 106 -0.94 8.00 3.33
C TRP A 106 -1.82 9.00 2.56
N PRO A 107 -3.12 9.03 2.81
CA PRO A 107 -3.99 10.05 2.24
C PRO A 107 -3.61 11.45 2.76
N VAL A 108 -3.50 12.44 1.87
CA VAL A 108 -3.11 13.81 2.24
C VAL A 108 -4.14 14.82 1.75
N ILE A 109 -4.40 15.85 2.54
CA ILE A 109 -5.27 16.97 2.16
C ILE A 109 -4.38 18.08 1.61
N THR A 110 -4.58 18.41 0.34
CA THR A 110 -4.01 19.57 -0.31
C THR A 110 -5.05 20.69 -0.38
N GLU A 111 -4.63 21.90 -0.75
CA GLU A 111 -5.53 23.05 -0.93
C GLU A 111 -6.66 22.76 -1.91
N ARG A 112 -6.35 22.00 -2.99
CA ARG A 112 -7.29 21.66 -4.07
C ARG A 112 -7.92 20.27 -3.92
N THR A 113 -7.74 19.61 -2.77
CA THR A 113 -8.40 18.34 -2.48
C THR A 113 -9.90 18.55 -2.29
N GLN A 114 -10.70 17.93 -3.14
CA GLN A 114 -12.16 17.99 -3.06
C GLN A 114 -12.73 16.99 -2.02
N TYR A 115 -12.07 15.88 -1.79
CA TYR A 115 -12.53 14.78 -0.92
C TYR A 115 -11.71 14.74 0.36
N LYS A 116 -12.22 15.36 1.43
CA LYS A 116 -11.50 15.52 2.70
C LYS A 116 -11.84 14.47 3.76
N SER A 117 -12.74 13.54 3.46
CA SER A 117 -13.17 12.52 4.43
C SER A 117 -13.02 11.12 3.84
N ILE A 118 -12.10 10.36 4.40
CA ILE A 118 -11.89 8.95 4.08
C ILE A 118 -11.87 8.17 5.39
N LYS A 119 -12.47 6.99 5.37
CA LYS A 119 -12.36 6.05 6.49
C LYS A 119 -11.12 5.17 6.27
N GLU A 120 -10.13 5.28 7.13
CA GLU A 120 -8.91 4.46 7.09
C GLU A 120 -9.24 2.96 7.10
N SER A 121 -10.28 2.58 7.88
CA SER A 121 -10.75 1.19 7.93
C SER A 121 -11.20 0.65 6.57
N LYS A 122 -11.73 1.52 5.69
CA LYS A 122 -12.12 1.13 4.34
C LYS A 122 -10.90 0.94 3.43
N ILE A 123 -9.89 1.82 3.54
CA ILE A 123 -8.62 1.64 2.83
C ILE A 123 -7.95 0.34 3.28
N LEU A 124 -7.90 0.10 4.59
CA LEU A 124 -7.30 -1.11 5.15
C LEU A 124 -8.01 -2.38 4.66
N SER A 125 -9.36 -2.40 4.64
CA SER A 125 -10.08 -3.57 4.13
C SER A 125 -9.79 -3.86 2.66
N ASN A 126 -9.67 -2.83 1.81
CA ASN A 126 -9.29 -2.99 0.41
C ASN A 126 -7.82 -3.46 0.24
N ALA A 127 -6.92 -2.99 1.11
CA ALA A 127 -5.53 -3.43 1.13
C ALA A 127 -5.41 -4.91 1.54
N ILE A 128 -6.18 -5.35 2.54
CA ILE A 128 -6.24 -6.76 2.94
C ILE A 128 -6.74 -7.63 1.78
N GLU A 129 -7.87 -7.27 1.17
CA GLU A 129 -8.43 -7.99 0.03
C GLU A 129 -7.41 -8.09 -1.13
N ALA A 130 -6.72 -6.99 -1.43
CA ALA A 130 -5.69 -6.98 -2.46
C ALA A 130 -4.52 -7.92 -2.13
N ALA A 131 -4.01 -7.91 -0.90
CA ALA A 131 -2.93 -8.78 -0.46
C ALA A 131 -3.32 -10.27 -0.52
N GLU A 132 -4.56 -10.60 -0.11
CA GLU A 132 -5.12 -11.95 -0.24
C GLU A 132 -5.15 -12.43 -1.70
N GLN A 133 -5.36 -11.50 -2.65
CA GLN A 133 -5.46 -11.82 -4.08
C GLN A 133 -4.10 -11.87 -4.79
N CYS A 134 -3.16 -10.99 -4.45
CA CYS A 134 -1.90 -10.84 -5.19
C CYS A 134 -0.73 -11.67 -4.64
N GLY A 135 -0.91 -12.32 -3.49
CA GLY A 135 0.12 -13.21 -2.93
C GLY A 135 1.03 -12.54 -1.91
N LEU A 136 0.84 -11.27 -1.55
CA LEU A 136 1.62 -10.61 -0.52
C LEU A 136 1.37 -11.22 0.86
N THR A 137 2.39 -11.22 1.72
CA THR A 137 2.29 -11.67 3.11
C THR A 137 2.25 -10.52 4.11
N PHE A 138 2.35 -9.27 3.65
CA PHE A 138 2.20 -8.07 4.47
C PHE A 138 1.01 -7.22 4.04
N ILE A 139 0.52 -6.39 4.94
CA ILE A 139 -0.51 -5.39 4.67
C ILE A 139 0.11 -4.00 4.82
N PRO A 140 -0.03 -3.10 3.83
CA PRO A 140 0.45 -1.73 3.97
C PRO A 140 -0.14 -1.04 5.21
N LYS A 141 0.71 -0.29 5.92
CA LYS A 141 0.22 0.59 6.98
C LYS A 141 -0.62 1.71 6.36
N VAL A 142 -1.82 1.91 6.87
CA VAL A 142 -2.69 3.02 6.47
C VAL A 142 -2.55 4.12 7.51
N ASN A 143 -1.98 5.26 7.13
CA ASN A 143 -1.92 6.44 7.98
C ASN A 143 -3.26 7.19 7.96
N LYS A 144 -3.54 7.92 9.04
CA LYS A 144 -4.66 8.86 9.08
C LYS A 144 -4.48 9.92 8.01
N ILE A 145 -5.60 10.36 7.44
CA ILE A 145 -5.59 11.50 6.53
C ILE A 145 -5.08 12.73 7.26
N GLU A 146 -4.15 13.46 6.65
CA GLU A 146 -3.50 14.61 7.26
C GLU A 146 -3.30 15.73 6.24
N ASN A 147 -3.14 16.95 6.71
CA ASN A 147 -2.84 18.10 5.88
C ASN A 147 -1.43 17.96 5.31
N LEU A 148 -1.27 18.14 3.99
CA LEU A 148 0.04 18.05 3.33
C LEU A 148 1.05 19.04 3.91
N GLU A 149 0.62 20.28 4.18
CA GLU A 149 1.49 21.30 4.76
C GLU A 149 2.07 20.87 6.10
N TYR A 150 1.23 20.28 6.98
CA TYR A 150 1.67 19.75 8.26
C TYR A 150 2.68 18.60 8.10
N ILE A 151 2.44 17.68 7.15
CA ILE A 151 3.35 16.58 6.88
C ILE A 151 4.71 17.11 6.41
N LEU A 152 4.73 18.08 5.50
CA LEU A 152 5.97 18.66 4.97
C LEU A 152 6.74 19.44 6.05
N ASP A 153 6.06 20.20 6.90
CA ASP A 153 6.67 20.94 8.02
C ASP A 153 7.31 19.98 9.05
N ASN A 154 6.81 18.76 9.15
CA ASN A 154 7.31 17.73 10.05
C ASN A 154 8.03 16.57 9.30
N TRP A 155 8.47 16.80 8.06
CA TRP A 155 9.04 15.74 7.24
C TRP A 155 10.23 15.02 7.88
N ASP A 156 11.16 15.77 8.45
CA ASP A 156 12.34 15.23 9.11
C ASP A 156 12.01 14.41 10.37
N HIS A 157 10.92 14.74 11.06
CA HIS A 157 10.42 13.94 12.18
C HIS A 157 9.77 12.62 11.73
N HIS A 158 9.19 12.58 10.54
CA HIS A 158 8.66 11.36 9.98
C HIS A 158 9.78 10.43 9.50
N ASP A 159 10.69 10.94 8.67
CA ASP A 159 11.89 10.20 8.22
C ASP A 159 12.84 11.12 7.42
N SER A 160 13.87 11.65 8.07
CA SER A 160 14.84 12.59 7.45
C SER A 160 15.69 11.99 6.33
N GLU A 161 15.78 10.65 6.27
CA GLU A 161 16.57 9.95 5.22
C GLU A 161 15.72 9.63 3.98
N ARG A 162 14.41 9.75 4.08
CA ARG A 162 13.49 9.39 3.00
C ARG A 162 13.51 10.41 1.88
N THR A 163 13.67 9.96 0.65
CA THR A 163 13.54 10.83 -0.52
C THR A 163 12.08 10.97 -0.91
N LEU A 164 11.62 12.21 -0.98
CA LEU A 164 10.31 12.56 -1.53
C LEU A 164 10.40 12.64 -3.06
N ILE A 165 9.66 11.79 -3.75
CA ILE A 165 9.51 11.78 -5.21
C ILE A 165 8.21 12.50 -5.54
N PHE A 166 8.34 13.74 -5.98
CA PHE A 166 7.20 14.57 -6.36
C PHE A 166 6.87 14.37 -7.84
N CYS A 167 5.71 13.79 -8.12
CA CYS A 167 5.20 13.62 -9.49
C CYS A 167 4.49 14.91 -9.92
N ASP A 168 5.19 15.74 -10.68
CA ASP A 168 4.72 17.06 -11.10
C ASP A 168 4.38 17.11 -12.59
N GLU A 169 3.12 17.45 -12.92
CA GLU A 169 2.67 17.61 -14.30
C GLU A 169 3.33 18.81 -15.03
N LYS A 170 3.87 19.77 -14.27
CA LYS A 170 4.62 20.91 -14.85
C LYS A 170 6.07 20.58 -15.17
N CYS A 171 6.56 19.45 -14.67
CA CYS A 171 7.93 19.03 -14.89
C CYS A 171 8.10 18.40 -16.28
N VAL A 172 9.16 18.77 -16.96
CA VAL A 172 9.55 18.20 -18.26
C VAL A 172 10.93 17.58 -18.11
N ASN A 173 10.99 16.32 -17.66
CA ASN A 173 12.24 15.58 -17.56
C ASN A 173 12.04 14.12 -17.99
N ASN A 174 13.15 13.39 -18.11
CA ASN A 174 13.11 11.95 -18.29
C ASN A 174 13.04 11.26 -16.91
N PRO A 175 11.91 10.69 -16.53
CA PRO A 175 11.72 10.13 -15.17
C PRO A 175 12.71 8.99 -14.90
N LYS A 176 13.02 8.16 -15.89
CA LYS A 176 13.97 7.05 -15.72
C LYS A 176 15.35 7.56 -15.35
N LYS A 177 15.89 8.53 -16.11
CA LYS A 177 17.20 9.12 -15.82
C LYS A 177 17.24 9.80 -14.46
N GLN A 178 16.16 10.47 -14.08
CA GLN A 178 16.04 11.13 -12.77
C GLN A 178 16.09 10.10 -11.63
N LEU A 179 15.30 9.04 -11.72
CA LEU A 179 15.26 7.97 -10.71
C LEU A 179 16.60 7.21 -10.62
N GLU A 180 17.24 6.91 -11.75
CA GLU A 180 18.58 6.32 -11.78
C GLU A 180 19.63 7.22 -11.09
N SER A 181 19.52 8.54 -11.23
CA SER A 181 20.41 9.49 -10.58
C SER A 181 20.23 9.50 -9.06
N ILE A 182 18.99 9.55 -8.58
CA ILE A 182 18.74 9.55 -7.13
C ILE A 182 19.06 8.20 -6.47
N LYS A 183 18.86 7.08 -7.16
CA LYS A 183 19.29 5.76 -6.68
C LYS A 183 20.78 5.71 -6.36
N LYS A 184 21.61 6.38 -7.17
CA LYS A 184 23.06 6.43 -6.94
C LYS A 184 23.45 7.26 -5.71
N ILE A 185 22.66 8.27 -5.38
CA ILE A 185 22.94 9.22 -4.29
C ILE A 185 22.32 8.74 -2.99
N ASN A 186 21.06 8.28 -3.02
CA ASN A 186 20.35 7.84 -1.84
C ASN A 186 20.72 6.39 -1.48
N LYS A 187 21.41 6.24 -0.35
CA LYS A 187 21.83 4.93 0.19
C LYS A 187 20.80 4.33 1.16
N SER A 188 19.81 5.10 1.60
CA SER A 188 18.81 4.63 2.59
C SER A 188 17.79 3.66 1.98
N ASN A 189 17.59 3.67 0.66
CA ASN A 189 16.53 2.92 -0.04
C ASN A 189 15.12 3.19 0.51
N LYS A 190 14.88 4.40 1.03
CA LYS A 190 13.60 4.85 1.57
C LYS A 190 12.99 5.88 0.63
N TRP A 191 11.81 5.60 0.13
CA TRP A 191 11.16 6.40 -0.91
C TRP A 191 9.75 6.81 -0.49
N ALA A 192 9.32 8.01 -0.86
CA ALA A 192 7.93 8.43 -0.75
C ALA A 192 7.50 9.06 -2.06
N ILE A 193 6.38 8.63 -2.61
CA ILE A 193 5.79 9.19 -3.82
C ILE A 193 4.69 10.15 -3.40
N LEU A 194 4.68 11.37 -3.96
CA LEU A 194 3.62 12.36 -3.75
C LEU A 194 2.84 12.58 -5.04
N ILE A 195 1.54 12.29 -4.98
CA ILE A 195 0.59 12.46 -6.09
C ILE A 195 -0.50 13.45 -5.69
N GLY A 196 -0.68 14.49 -6.49
CA GLY A 196 -1.69 15.52 -6.28
C GLY A 196 -3.10 15.14 -6.70
N PRO A 197 -4.08 16.01 -6.38
CA PRO A 197 -5.43 15.94 -6.93
C PRO A 197 -5.46 16.38 -8.41
N GLU A 198 -6.60 16.21 -9.07
CA GLU A 198 -6.80 16.63 -10.47
C GLU A 198 -6.52 18.14 -10.69
N GLY A 199 -6.72 18.96 -9.67
CA GLY A 199 -6.42 20.41 -9.72
C GLY A 199 -4.94 20.75 -9.51
N GLY A 200 -4.08 19.75 -9.29
CA GLY A 200 -2.65 19.94 -8.99
C GLY A 200 -2.40 20.59 -7.62
N PHE A 201 -1.20 21.10 -7.43
CA PHE A 201 -0.78 21.80 -6.21
C PHE A 201 -0.80 23.31 -6.39
N SER A 202 -1.06 24.05 -5.32
CA SER A 202 -0.91 25.50 -5.29
C SER A 202 0.56 25.91 -5.30
N ASP A 203 0.84 27.18 -5.62
CA ASP A 203 2.22 27.67 -5.65
C ASP A 203 2.84 27.62 -4.25
N LYS A 204 2.08 27.92 -3.20
CA LYS A 204 2.51 27.80 -1.80
C LYS A 204 2.90 26.34 -1.43
N GLU A 205 2.09 25.37 -1.85
CA GLU A 205 2.41 23.96 -1.63
C GLU A 205 3.66 23.54 -2.39
N ARG A 206 3.82 24.01 -3.62
CA ARG A 206 5.03 23.76 -4.43
C ARG A 206 6.29 24.34 -3.79
N GLU A 207 6.22 25.55 -3.22
CA GLU A 207 7.34 26.15 -2.48
C GLU A 207 7.73 25.29 -1.28
N LYS A 208 6.75 24.82 -0.50
CA LYS A 208 7.02 23.91 0.63
C LYS A 208 7.58 22.55 0.19
N ILE A 209 7.03 21.94 -0.86
CA ILE A 209 7.57 20.71 -1.42
C ILE A 209 9.04 20.94 -1.83
N ASN A 210 9.34 22.04 -2.51
CA ASN A 210 10.69 22.38 -2.96
C ASN A 210 11.68 22.66 -1.82
N SER A 211 11.21 22.93 -0.61
CA SER A 211 12.08 23.11 0.57
C SER A 211 12.54 21.80 1.21
N ILE A 212 11.98 20.66 0.80
CA ILE A 212 12.37 19.34 1.32
C ILE A 212 13.80 19.00 0.84
N LYS A 213 14.69 18.71 1.78
CA LYS A 213 16.10 18.45 1.54
C LYS A 213 16.34 17.29 0.56
N ASN A 214 15.66 16.18 0.79
CA ASN A 214 15.76 14.97 -0.03
C ASN A 214 14.57 14.91 -0.99
N LEU A 215 14.58 15.79 -2.01
CA LEU A 215 13.52 15.90 -3.01
C LEU A 215 14.00 15.44 -4.38
N SER A 216 13.15 14.74 -5.11
CA SER A 216 13.27 14.53 -6.54
C SER A 216 11.97 14.83 -7.24
N ILE A 217 12.00 15.63 -8.29
CA ILE A 217 10.82 15.97 -9.08
C ILE A 217 10.86 15.18 -10.39
N ILE A 218 9.78 14.46 -10.68
CA ILE A 218 9.69 13.67 -11.91
C ILE A 218 8.43 14.00 -12.70
N SER A 219 8.56 13.92 -14.03
CA SER A 219 7.43 13.91 -14.95
C SER A 219 6.99 12.47 -15.21
N LEU A 220 5.70 12.22 -15.28
CA LEU A 220 5.16 10.91 -15.70
C LEU A 220 4.77 10.89 -17.19
N GLY A 221 5.37 11.78 -17.98
CA GLY A 221 5.20 11.86 -19.42
C GLY A 221 4.39 13.10 -19.86
N PRO A 222 4.12 13.23 -21.17
CA PRO A 222 3.57 14.46 -21.76
C PRO A 222 2.07 14.64 -21.59
N ARG A 223 1.37 13.68 -20.97
CA ARG A 223 -0.07 13.72 -20.76
C ARG A 223 -0.40 13.93 -19.30
N ILE A 224 -1.46 14.68 -19.02
CA ILE A 224 -2.02 14.79 -17.67
C ILE A 224 -2.67 13.45 -17.34
N LEU A 225 -2.13 12.77 -16.33
CA LEU A 225 -2.67 11.52 -15.82
C LEU A 225 -3.67 11.78 -14.69
N ARG A 226 -4.67 10.92 -14.58
CA ARG A 226 -5.50 10.89 -13.37
C ARG A 226 -4.67 10.37 -12.20
N SER A 227 -5.04 10.73 -10.98
CA SER A 227 -4.28 10.34 -9.77
C SER A 227 -4.09 8.82 -9.64
N ASP A 228 -5.13 8.04 -9.94
CA ASP A 228 -5.05 6.56 -9.94
C ASP A 228 -4.02 6.04 -10.97
N THR A 229 -4.04 6.58 -12.18
CA THR A 229 -3.07 6.24 -13.23
C THR A 229 -1.66 6.70 -12.86
N ALA A 230 -1.52 7.91 -12.29
CA ALA A 230 -0.24 8.44 -11.86
C ALA A 230 0.40 7.58 -10.75
N ILE A 231 -0.40 7.10 -9.79
CA ILE A 231 0.07 6.19 -8.72
C ILE A 231 0.60 4.89 -9.32
N VAL A 232 -0.17 4.22 -10.18
CA VAL A 232 0.25 2.96 -10.80
C VAL A 232 1.52 3.18 -11.63
N SER A 233 1.56 4.23 -12.46
CA SER A 233 2.71 4.53 -13.31
C SER A 233 3.97 4.84 -12.51
N SER A 234 3.86 5.65 -11.45
CA SER A 234 5.01 6.03 -10.62
C SER A 234 5.55 4.85 -9.82
N LEU A 235 4.69 4.02 -9.23
CA LEU A 235 5.09 2.82 -8.52
C LEU A 235 5.78 1.82 -9.45
N SER A 236 5.18 1.52 -10.61
CA SER A 236 5.76 0.59 -11.58
C SER A 236 7.14 1.08 -12.07
N LEU A 237 7.27 2.36 -12.37
CA LEU A 237 8.53 2.95 -12.77
C LEU A 237 9.58 2.87 -11.65
N LEU A 238 9.19 3.15 -10.41
CA LEU A 238 10.08 3.09 -9.25
C LEU A 238 10.55 1.67 -8.99
N HIS A 239 9.64 0.69 -8.99
CA HIS A 239 9.98 -0.72 -8.81
C HIS A 239 10.91 -1.26 -9.89
N SER A 240 10.75 -0.82 -11.13
CA SER A 240 11.62 -1.25 -12.25
C SER A 240 13.06 -0.70 -12.19
N ILE A 241 13.32 0.31 -11.32
CA ILE A 241 14.64 0.96 -11.24
C ILE A 241 15.30 0.73 -9.88
N MET A 242 14.53 0.81 -8.79
CA MET A 242 15.06 0.79 -7.42
C MET A 242 14.15 0.11 -6.39
N GLY A 243 13.13 -0.62 -6.85
CA GLY A 243 12.26 -1.43 -6.01
C GLY A 243 12.59 -2.91 -6.09
N ASP A 244 11.57 -3.74 -5.91
CA ASP A 244 11.68 -5.21 -5.83
C ASP A 244 11.57 -5.93 -7.19
N TRP A 245 11.46 -5.18 -8.30
CA TRP A 245 11.50 -5.75 -9.66
C TRP A 245 12.90 -5.79 -10.27
N VAL A 246 13.94 -5.42 -9.51
CA VAL A 246 15.35 -5.34 -9.99
C VAL A 246 16.18 -6.44 -9.34
#